data_f21e6b4c290dffe130fd8c38bcd13ad8
#
_entry.id   f21e6b4c290dffe130fd8c38bcd13ad8
#
_cell.length_a   1.000
_cell.length_b   1.000
_cell.length_c   1.000
_cell.angle_alpha   90.00
_cell.angle_beta   90.00
_cell.angle_gamma   90.00
#
_symmetry.space_group_name_H-M   'P 1'
#
loop_
_entity.id
_entity.type
_entity.pdbx_description
1 polymer ?
#
loop_
_entity_poly.entity_id
_entity_poly.type
_entity_poly.pdbx_seq_one_letter_code
_entity_poly.pdbx_strand_id
1 'polypeptide(L)'
;MKSLLAELNMRYFNSANRLLYNLLEIKNMTDKFKTLTSTCIPLPMENVDTDQIIPARFLKATTREGFGDNLFRDWRYDKEGNPIPGFVLNDPTYSGTVLVAGKNFGSGSSREHAAWAVAGYGFKVVVSSFFADIFKNNALNNCVLPVVVSENFLSDLFGAIASDPKTTVTVDLENQIITNNYNGSQESFEINPYKKDCLLNGYDDIDYLLSRKDRIEAWEKFQNR
;
A
#
# COMPACT_ATOMS: atom_id res chain seq x y z
N MET A 1 -21.33 -43.73 26.69
CA MET A 1 -20.76 -42.50 27.27
C MET A 1 -19.50 -41.97 26.55
N LYS A 2 -18.51 -42.82 26.20
CA LYS A 2 -17.29 -42.41 25.49
C LYS A 2 -17.52 -41.90 24.03
N SER A 3 -18.53 -42.43 23.33
CA SER A 3 -18.85 -42.02 21.95
C SER A 3 -19.49 -40.62 21.87
N LEU A 4 -20.35 -40.28 22.84
CA LEU A 4 -21.04 -38.99 22.91
C LEU A 4 -20.08 -37.83 23.23
N LEU A 5 -19.07 -38.09 24.08
CA LEU A 5 -18.01 -37.14 24.39
C LEU A 5 -17.06 -36.88 23.23
N ALA A 6 -16.80 -37.87 22.37
CA ALA A 6 -15.99 -37.73 21.18
C ALA A 6 -16.72 -36.93 20.07
N GLU A 7 -18.04 -37.16 19.91
CA GLU A 7 -18.87 -36.39 18.97
C GLU A 7 -19.07 -34.93 19.42
N LEU A 8 -19.27 -34.70 20.71
CA LEU A 8 -19.36 -33.34 21.28
C LEU A 8 -18.03 -32.58 21.12
N ASN A 9 -16.90 -33.22 21.43
CA ASN A 9 -15.58 -32.59 21.24
C ASN A 9 -15.31 -32.25 19.76
N MET A 10 -15.69 -33.13 18.82
CA MET A 10 -15.52 -32.89 17.38
C MET A 10 -16.43 -31.76 16.87
N ARG A 11 -17.66 -31.65 17.40
CA ARG A 11 -18.57 -30.54 17.06
C ARG A 11 -18.11 -29.20 17.63
N TYR A 12 -17.63 -29.17 18.85
CA TYR A 12 -17.06 -27.95 19.47
C TYR A 12 -15.74 -27.54 18.80
N PHE A 13 -14.87 -28.48 18.47
CA PHE A 13 -13.63 -28.22 17.74
C PHE A 13 -13.91 -27.65 16.33
N ASN A 14 -14.89 -28.19 15.62
CA ASN A 14 -15.31 -27.70 14.30
C ASN A 14 -16.01 -26.34 14.37
N SER A 15 -16.83 -26.08 15.41
CA SER A 15 -17.48 -24.77 15.56
C SER A 15 -16.51 -23.69 16.00
N ALA A 16 -15.55 -24.00 16.89
CA ALA A 16 -14.50 -23.07 17.31
C ALA A 16 -13.54 -22.75 16.15
N ASN A 17 -13.14 -23.74 15.36
CA ASN A 17 -12.33 -23.54 14.17
C ASN A 17 -13.08 -22.75 13.10
N ARG A 18 -14.39 -22.98 12.94
CA ARG A 18 -15.22 -22.19 12.02
C ARG A 18 -15.40 -20.75 12.49
N LEU A 19 -15.52 -20.52 13.79
CA LEU A 19 -15.55 -19.17 14.38
C LEU A 19 -14.20 -18.48 14.23
N LEU A 20 -13.12 -19.21 14.48
CA LEU A 20 -11.74 -18.72 14.27
C LEU A 20 -11.46 -18.41 12.80
N TYR A 21 -11.94 -19.27 11.90
CA TYR A 21 -11.86 -19.05 10.45
C TYR A 21 -12.66 -17.82 10.02
N ASN A 22 -13.89 -17.67 10.50
CA ASN A 22 -14.73 -16.49 10.23
C ASN A 22 -14.13 -15.21 10.84
N LEU A 23 -13.52 -15.28 12.05
CA LEU A 23 -12.84 -14.16 12.67
C LEU A 23 -11.54 -13.77 11.93
N LEU A 24 -10.84 -14.76 11.37
CA LEU A 24 -9.67 -14.56 10.50
C LEU A 24 -10.09 -13.97 9.15
N GLU A 25 -11.20 -14.42 8.56
CA GLU A 25 -11.76 -13.83 7.34
C GLU A 25 -12.18 -12.37 7.53
N ILE A 26 -12.76 -12.02 8.68
CA ILE A 26 -13.12 -10.62 9.00
C ILE A 26 -11.88 -9.76 9.25
N LYS A 27 -10.76 -10.34 9.70
CA LYS A 27 -9.57 -9.61 10.11
C LYS A 27 -8.61 -9.29 8.97
N ASN A 28 -8.71 -9.94 7.81
CA ASN A 28 -7.70 -9.90 6.75
C ASN A 28 -8.25 -9.53 5.36
N MET A 29 -9.51 -9.10 5.22
CA MET A 29 -9.94 -8.54 3.94
C MET A 29 -9.31 -7.16 3.75
N THR A 30 -8.15 -7.13 3.12
CA THR A 30 -7.62 -5.90 2.54
C THR A 30 -8.59 -5.43 1.45
N ASP A 31 -8.84 -4.12 1.37
CA ASP A 31 -9.70 -3.56 0.32
C ASP A 31 -9.16 -3.97 -1.06
N LYS A 32 -10.04 -4.49 -1.91
CA LYS A 32 -9.68 -4.81 -3.30
C LYS A 32 -9.35 -3.54 -4.04
N PHE A 33 -8.18 -3.52 -4.66
CA PHE A 33 -7.75 -2.41 -5.48
C PHE A 33 -7.94 -2.77 -6.96
N LYS A 34 -8.91 -2.16 -7.64
CA LYS A 34 -9.09 -2.31 -9.09
C LYS A 34 -8.76 -1.03 -9.83
N THR A 35 -9.54 0.00 -9.57
CA THR A 35 -9.39 1.32 -10.16
C THR A 35 -9.55 2.36 -9.07
N LEU A 36 -8.65 3.33 -9.03
CA LEU A 36 -8.68 4.44 -8.09
C LEU A 36 -8.64 5.75 -8.87
N THR A 37 -9.59 6.64 -8.60
CA THR A 37 -9.52 8.03 -9.02
C THR A 37 -9.46 8.92 -7.79
N SER A 38 -8.42 9.72 -7.67
CA SER A 38 -8.21 10.58 -6.51
C SER A 38 -7.42 11.84 -6.89
N THR A 39 -7.59 12.88 -6.11
CA THR A 39 -6.69 14.03 -6.12
C THR A 39 -5.29 13.64 -5.63
N CYS A 40 -4.31 14.47 -5.93
CA CYS A 40 -2.89 14.22 -5.70
C CYS A 40 -2.31 15.17 -4.66
N ILE A 41 -1.40 14.65 -3.84
CA ILE A 41 -0.57 15.45 -2.95
C ILE A 41 0.84 15.49 -3.55
N PRO A 42 1.35 16.66 -4.01
CA PRO A 42 2.65 16.76 -4.66
C PRO A 42 3.78 16.85 -3.64
N LEU A 43 4.77 16.00 -3.75
CA LEU A 43 6.03 16.04 -3.00
C LEU A 43 7.20 16.02 -4.00
N PRO A 44 7.53 17.14 -4.66
CA PRO A 44 8.53 17.18 -5.74
C PRO A 44 9.98 17.06 -5.26
N MET A 45 10.18 16.41 -4.12
CA MET A 45 11.49 16.16 -3.53
C MET A 45 12.04 14.83 -4.04
N GLU A 46 13.27 14.85 -4.53
CA GLU A 46 14.01 13.66 -4.93
C GLU A 46 14.78 13.06 -3.75
N ASN A 47 15.13 11.77 -3.88
CA ASN A 47 15.95 11.04 -2.92
C ASN A 47 15.37 11.05 -1.50
N VAL A 48 14.05 11.07 -1.38
CA VAL A 48 13.38 10.97 -0.07
C VAL A 48 13.69 9.61 0.53
N ASP A 49 14.43 9.63 1.63
CA ASP A 49 14.86 8.40 2.31
C ASP A 49 13.85 7.94 3.37
N THR A 50 14.05 6.71 3.84
CA THR A 50 13.14 6.10 4.82
C THR A 50 13.22 6.76 6.20
N ASP A 51 14.32 7.47 6.55
CA ASP A 51 14.39 8.26 7.79
C ASP A 51 13.57 9.53 7.71
N GLN A 52 13.48 10.12 6.52
CA GLN A 52 12.62 11.28 6.25
C GLN A 52 11.14 10.88 6.22
N ILE A 53 10.82 9.70 5.63
CA ILE A 53 9.46 9.16 5.63
C ILE A 53 9.00 8.85 7.05
N ILE A 54 9.85 8.17 7.84
CA ILE A 54 9.58 7.80 9.22
C ILE A 54 10.86 7.88 10.07
N PRO A 55 10.97 8.86 10.97
CA PRO A 55 12.16 9.01 11.81
C PRO A 55 12.47 7.79 12.68
N ALA A 56 13.74 7.46 12.83
CA ALA A 56 14.22 6.24 13.49
C ALA A 56 13.66 6.04 14.91
N ARG A 57 13.30 7.11 15.62
CA ARG A 57 12.73 7.04 16.98
C ARG A 57 11.38 6.31 17.04
N PHE A 58 10.66 6.18 15.92
CA PHE A 58 9.38 5.48 15.82
C PHE A 58 9.52 4.00 15.46
N LEU A 59 10.71 3.50 15.15
CA LEU A 59 10.92 2.11 14.71
C LEU A 59 10.74 1.06 15.82
N LYS A 60 10.56 1.48 17.07
CA LYS A 60 10.25 0.58 18.19
C LYS A 60 8.77 0.17 18.25
N ALA A 61 7.92 0.78 17.41
CA ALA A 61 6.51 0.44 17.36
C ALA A 61 6.31 -0.99 16.84
N THR A 62 5.46 -1.75 17.51
CA THR A 62 5.09 -3.13 17.14
C THR A 62 3.70 -3.23 16.53
N THR A 63 2.94 -2.11 16.54
CA THR A 63 1.59 -2.02 15.99
C THR A 63 1.52 -0.95 14.91
N ARG A 64 0.60 -1.14 13.95
CA ARG A 64 0.36 -0.20 12.84
C ARG A 64 -0.64 0.90 13.19
N GLU A 65 -1.38 0.74 14.29
CA GLU A 65 -2.45 1.66 14.69
C GLU A 65 -1.90 3.07 14.97
N GLY A 66 -2.49 4.10 14.37
CA GLY A 66 -2.07 5.49 14.51
C GLY A 66 -0.70 5.82 13.90
N PHE A 67 -0.07 4.86 13.19
CA PHE A 67 1.30 5.04 12.70
C PHE A 67 1.41 6.11 11.60
N GLY A 68 0.34 6.35 10.85
CA GLY A 68 0.28 7.38 9.81
C GLY A 68 0.50 8.81 10.32
N ASP A 69 0.23 9.08 11.60
CA ASP A 69 0.47 10.39 12.21
C ASP A 69 1.96 10.78 12.24
N ASN A 70 2.83 9.77 12.13
CA ASN A 70 4.27 9.94 12.14
C ASN A 70 4.89 10.08 10.73
N LEU A 71 4.06 9.98 9.67
CA LEU A 71 4.51 10.19 8.29
C LEU A 71 5.13 11.58 8.14
N PHE A 72 6.36 11.64 7.64
CA PHE A 72 7.13 12.90 7.48
C PHE A 72 7.15 13.77 8.75
N ARG A 73 7.22 13.15 9.93
CA ARG A 73 7.02 13.81 11.22
C ARG A 73 7.89 15.06 11.38
N ASP A 74 9.17 14.99 10.99
CA ASP A 74 10.14 16.09 11.18
C ASP A 74 9.99 17.19 10.13
N TRP A 75 9.24 16.95 9.06
CA TRP A 75 8.88 17.95 8.06
C TRP A 75 7.51 18.56 8.32
N ARG A 76 6.62 17.78 8.97
CA ARG A 76 5.26 18.23 9.26
C ARG A 76 5.13 19.03 10.54
N TYR A 77 5.99 18.78 11.51
CA TYR A 77 5.85 19.36 12.83
C TYR A 77 7.19 19.84 13.38
N ASP A 78 7.15 20.98 14.10
CA ASP A 78 8.28 21.48 14.87
C ASP A 78 8.55 20.65 16.15
N LYS A 79 9.53 21.06 16.94
CA LYS A 79 9.90 20.37 18.19
C LYS A 79 8.81 20.45 19.26
N GLU A 80 7.99 21.46 19.21
CA GLU A 80 6.87 21.71 20.10
C GLU A 80 5.60 20.95 19.64
N GLY A 81 5.61 20.33 18.43
CA GLY A 81 4.50 19.57 17.85
C GLY A 81 3.52 20.43 17.06
N ASN A 82 3.84 21.69 16.78
CA ASN A 82 3.00 22.54 15.95
C ASN A 82 3.24 22.21 14.47
N PRO A 83 2.17 22.26 13.62
CA PRO A 83 2.34 22.07 12.18
C PRO A 83 3.27 23.12 11.57
N ILE A 84 4.24 22.67 10.79
CA ILE A 84 5.13 23.56 10.03
C ILE A 84 4.36 24.11 8.84
N PRO A 85 4.19 25.45 8.72
CA PRO A 85 3.52 26.06 7.59
C PRO A 85 4.27 25.77 6.28
N GLY A 86 3.53 25.57 5.18
CA GLY A 86 4.10 25.39 3.86
C GLY A 86 4.57 23.97 3.52
N PHE A 87 4.54 23.03 4.46
CA PHE A 87 4.72 21.64 4.09
C PHE A 87 3.41 21.08 3.49
N VAL A 88 3.52 20.43 2.34
CA VAL A 88 2.36 20.06 1.50
C VAL A 88 1.29 19.24 2.23
N LEU A 89 1.67 18.34 3.16
CA LEU A 89 0.71 17.54 3.91
C LEU A 89 0.01 18.32 5.04
N ASN A 90 0.46 19.54 5.33
CA ASN A 90 -0.19 20.46 6.28
C ASN A 90 -1.00 21.55 5.56
N ASP A 91 -0.91 21.61 4.22
CA ASP A 91 -1.64 22.57 3.40
C ASP A 91 -3.04 22.01 3.05
N PRO A 92 -4.13 22.61 3.53
CA PRO A 92 -5.50 22.16 3.25
C PRO A 92 -5.90 22.26 1.77
N THR A 93 -5.11 22.94 0.95
CA THR A 93 -5.30 23.01 -0.50
C THR A 93 -5.19 21.65 -1.14
N TYR A 94 -4.32 20.79 -0.61
CA TYR A 94 -4.07 19.45 -1.13
C TYR A 94 -4.75 18.39 -0.28
N SER A 95 -5.40 17.47 -0.94
CA SER A 95 -6.06 16.32 -0.31
C SER A 95 -6.05 15.15 -1.29
N GLY A 96 -6.27 13.94 -0.78
CA GLY A 96 -6.38 12.77 -1.63
C GLY A 96 -5.55 11.59 -1.14
N THR A 97 -5.63 10.49 -1.87
CA THR A 97 -5.01 9.22 -1.51
C THR A 97 -3.84 8.84 -2.45
N VAL A 98 -3.43 9.77 -3.31
CA VAL A 98 -2.29 9.60 -4.22
C VAL A 98 -1.18 10.59 -3.83
N LEU A 99 -0.02 10.06 -3.47
CA LEU A 99 1.21 10.84 -3.28
C LEU A 99 2.00 10.86 -4.59
N VAL A 100 2.29 12.03 -5.11
CA VAL A 100 3.19 12.20 -6.27
C VAL A 100 4.54 12.67 -5.75
N ALA A 101 5.53 11.79 -5.80
CA ALA A 101 6.86 12.02 -5.24
C ALA A 101 7.91 12.17 -6.32
N GLY A 102 8.97 12.91 -6.01
CA GLY A 102 10.16 13.02 -6.86
C GLY A 102 10.89 11.67 -7.01
N LYS A 103 11.91 11.65 -7.88
CA LYS A 103 12.73 10.48 -8.19
C LYS A 103 13.39 9.89 -6.95
N ASN A 104 13.56 8.54 -6.95
CA ASN A 104 14.25 7.78 -5.92
C ASN A 104 13.59 7.86 -4.53
N PHE A 105 12.26 7.69 -4.51
CA PHE A 105 11.49 7.68 -3.27
C PHE A 105 11.70 6.38 -2.47
N GLY A 106 11.85 6.52 -1.16
CA GLY A 106 12.03 5.40 -0.23
C GLY A 106 13.45 4.84 -0.20
N SER A 107 14.45 5.65 -0.58
CA SER A 107 15.87 5.28 -0.49
C SER A 107 16.32 5.05 0.96
N GLY A 108 17.54 4.54 1.15
CA GLY A 108 18.12 4.32 2.47
C GLY A 108 17.85 2.94 3.05
N SER A 109 17.64 2.86 4.37
CA SER A 109 17.53 1.59 5.09
C SER A 109 16.23 0.83 4.79
N SER A 110 16.29 -0.51 4.84
CA SER A 110 15.12 -1.37 4.74
C SER A 110 14.20 -1.19 5.95
N ARG A 111 13.15 -0.37 5.81
CA ARG A 111 12.18 -0.11 6.88
C ARG A 111 10.76 -0.35 6.40
N GLU A 112 10.18 -1.43 6.87
CA GLU A 112 8.75 -1.70 6.64
C GLU A 112 7.88 -0.58 7.23
N HIS A 113 8.31 0.02 8.34
CA HIS A 113 7.65 1.14 9.00
C HIS A 113 7.42 2.36 8.08
N ALA A 114 8.27 2.58 7.07
CA ALA A 114 8.03 3.64 6.08
C ALA A 114 6.76 3.36 5.25
N ALA A 115 6.55 2.11 4.84
CA ALA A 115 5.32 1.71 4.16
C ALA A 115 4.10 1.76 5.10
N TRP A 116 4.26 1.40 6.39
CA TRP A 116 3.20 1.56 7.40
C TRP A 116 2.76 3.01 7.56
N ALA A 117 3.72 3.93 7.60
CA ALA A 117 3.42 5.36 7.75
C ALA A 117 2.65 5.89 6.53
N VAL A 118 3.07 5.52 5.31
CA VAL A 118 2.40 5.90 4.06
C VAL A 118 0.98 5.34 3.99
N ALA A 119 0.82 4.04 4.27
CA ALA A 119 -0.48 3.38 4.29
C ALA A 119 -1.39 3.93 5.40
N GLY A 120 -0.85 4.08 6.62
CA GLY A 120 -1.58 4.58 7.79
C GLY A 120 -2.03 6.03 7.67
N TYR A 121 -1.32 6.85 6.88
CA TYR A 121 -1.76 8.21 6.55
C TYR A 121 -2.96 8.24 5.59
N GLY A 122 -3.18 7.14 4.86
CA GLY A 122 -4.31 6.99 3.94
C GLY A 122 -3.90 6.97 2.46
N PHE A 123 -2.60 7.02 2.14
CA PHE A 123 -2.17 6.87 0.76
C PHE A 123 -2.41 5.43 0.26
N LYS A 124 -3.01 5.33 -0.91
CA LYS A 124 -3.25 4.08 -1.63
C LYS A 124 -2.29 3.90 -2.81
N VAL A 125 -1.79 5.00 -3.34
CA VAL A 125 -0.86 5.03 -4.47
C VAL A 125 0.26 6.02 -4.19
N VAL A 126 1.48 5.65 -4.55
CA VAL A 126 2.62 6.57 -4.66
C VAL A 126 3.09 6.54 -6.11
N VAL A 127 3.19 7.71 -6.75
CA VAL A 127 3.69 7.88 -8.12
C VAL A 127 5.08 8.49 -8.06
N SER A 128 6.04 7.91 -8.78
CA SER A 128 7.41 8.43 -8.88
C SER A 128 8.07 7.90 -10.16
N SER A 129 9.13 8.54 -10.63
CA SER A 129 9.91 8.00 -11.76
C SER A 129 10.87 6.86 -11.35
N PHE A 130 11.17 6.73 -10.07
CA PHE A 130 11.99 5.64 -9.54
C PHE A 130 11.73 5.42 -8.05
N PHE A 131 11.74 4.17 -7.61
CA PHE A 131 11.65 3.77 -6.20
C PHE A 131 12.85 2.91 -5.81
N ALA A 132 13.28 3.01 -4.56
CA ALA A 132 14.14 1.99 -4.00
C ALA A 132 13.40 0.64 -3.90
N ASP A 133 14.04 -0.45 -4.33
CA ASP A 133 13.42 -1.77 -4.47
C ASP A 133 12.77 -2.28 -3.19
N ILE A 134 13.44 -2.05 -2.06
CA ILE A 134 12.94 -2.51 -0.75
C ILE A 134 11.66 -1.75 -0.38
N PHE A 135 11.63 -0.42 -0.56
CA PHE A 135 10.43 0.37 -0.31
C PHE A 135 9.29 -0.07 -1.22
N LYS A 136 9.57 -0.29 -2.51
CA LYS A 136 8.57 -0.78 -3.49
C LYS A 136 7.91 -2.08 -3.03
N ASN A 137 8.68 -3.05 -2.56
CA ASN A 137 8.17 -4.31 -2.06
C ASN A 137 7.38 -4.14 -0.75
N ASN A 138 7.89 -3.35 0.19
CA ASN A 138 7.21 -3.07 1.46
C ASN A 138 5.88 -2.32 1.24
N ALA A 139 5.82 -1.39 0.30
CA ALA A 139 4.61 -0.68 -0.07
C ALA A 139 3.52 -1.66 -0.56
N LEU A 140 3.87 -2.56 -1.49
CA LEU A 140 2.96 -3.59 -2.00
C LEU A 140 2.44 -4.53 -0.88
N ASN A 141 3.29 -4.91 0.07
CA ASN A 141 2.91 -5.74 1.21
C ASN A 141 1.97 -5.01 2.19
N ASN A 142 1.89 -3.69 2.10
CA ASN A 142 1.04 -2.83 2.92
C ASN A 142 -0.09 -2.18 2.12
N CYS A 143 -0.48 -2.79 0.99
CA CYS A 143 -1.60 -2.35 0.12
C CYS A 143 -1.45 -0.92 -0.40
N VAL A 144 -0.22 -0.43 -0.53
CA VAL A 144 0.12 0.80 -1.23
C VAL A 144 0.72 0.43 -2.59
N LEU A 145 0.14 0.93 -3.67
CA LEU A 145 0.60 0.67 -5.04
C LEU A 145 1.67 1.70 -5.44
N PRO A 146 2.95 1.31 -5.59
CA PRO A 146 3.99 2.15 -6.18
C PRO A 146 3.87 2.11 -7.71
N VAL A 147 3.55 3.24 -8.33
CA VAL A 147 3.41 3.41 -9.76
C VAL A 147 4.67 4.11 -10.29
N VAL A 148 5.46 3.38 -11.08
CA VAL A 148 6.64 3.94 -11.77
C VAL A 148 6.20 4.53 -13.09
N VAL A 149 6.54 5.80 -13.32
CA VAL A 149 6.26 6.53 -14.56
C VAL A 149 7.52 7.16 -15.13
N SER A 150 7.49 7.58 -16.39
CA SER A 150 8.59 8.34 -16.98
C SER A 150 8.79 9.70 -16.28
N GLU A 151 10.00 10.24 -16.37
CA GLU A 151 10.29 11.59 -15.83
C GLU A 151 9.44 12.67 -16.54
N ASN A 152 9.13 12.48 -17.82
CA ASN A 152 8.26 13.39 -18.56
C ASN A 152 6.83 13.37 -18.02
N PHE A 153 6.23 12.19 -17.85
CA PHE A 153 4.88 12.08 -17.27
C PHE A 153 4.83 12.65 -15.85
N LEU A 154 5.85 12.37 -15.05
CA LEU A 154 5.94 12.89 -13.67
C LEU A 154 6.02 14.42 -13.65
N SER A 155 6.84 15.02 -14.54
CA SER A 155 6.95 16.48 -14.67
C SER A 155 5.63 17.11 -15.12
N ASP A 156 4.96 16.52 -16.12
CA ASP A 156 3.65 16.98 -16.59
C ASP A 156 2.59 16.90 -15.49
N LEU A 157 2.64 15.84 -14.69
CA LEU A 157 1.71 15.67 -13.58
C LEU A 157 1.94 16.73 -12.48
N PHE A 158 3.20 17.02 -12.11
CA PHE A 158 3.51 18.12 -11.20
C PHE A 158 3.04 19.47 -11.75
N GLY A 159 3.23 19.73 -13.04
CA GLY A 159 2.74 20.94 -13.71
C GLY A 159 1.21 21.06 -13.68
N ALA A 160 0.50 19.96 -13.89
CA ALA A 160 -0.96 19.90 -13.80
C ALA A 160 -1.44 20.21 -12.36
N ILE A 161 -0.83 19.59 -11.34
CA ILE A 161 -1.20 19.81 -9.92
C ILE A 161 -0.89 21.26 -9.51
N ALA A 162 0.21 21.84 -9.98
CA ALA A 162 0.55 23.24 -9.70
C ALA A 162 -0.44 24.23 -10.35
N SER A 163 -0.99 23.88 -11.52
CA SER A 163 -2.00 24.67 -12.23
C SER A 163 -3.40 24.53 -11.61
N ASP A 164 -3.74 23.32 -11.15
CA ASP A 164 -4.99 23.03 -10.44
C ASP A 164 -4.74 22.00 -9.33
N PRO A 165 -4.73 22.41 -8.06
CA PRO A 165 -4.56 21.50 -6.92
C PRO A 165 -5.65 20.41 -6.80
N LYS A 166 -6.76 20.54 -7.53
CA LYS A 166 -7.81 19.52 -7.59
C LYS A 166 -7.59 18.52 -8.72
N THR A 167 -6.45 18.58 -9.41
CA THR A 167 -6.07 17.60 -10.42
C THR A 167 -6.17 16.19 -9.86
N THR A 168 -6.87 15.34 -10.58
CA THR A 168 -7.01 13.93 -10.23
C THR A 168 -6.19 13.06 -11.18
N VAL A 169 -5.80 11.89 -10.69
CA VAL A 169 -5.32 10.79 -11.53
C VAL A 169 -6.27 9.61 -11.39
N THR A 170 -6.36 8.83 -12.46
CA THR A 170 -7.03 7.53 -12.45
C THR A 170 -5.96 6.45 -12.63
N VAL A 171 -5.88 5.52 -11.67
CA VAL A 171 -4.97 4.38 -11.71
C VAL A 171 -5.79 3.13 -11.89
N ASP A 172 -5.65 2.48 -13.04
CA ASP A 172 -6.28 1.21 -13.39
C ASP A 172 -5.25 0.09 -13.22
N LEU A 173 -5.40 -0.70 -12.15
CA LEU A 173 -4.48 -1.79 -11.86
C LEU A 173 -4.68 -2.98 -12.82
N GLU A 174 -5.92 -3.22 -13.26
CA GLU A 174 -6.21 -4.34 -14.15
C GLU A 174 -5.53 -4.16 -15.51
N ASN A 175 -5.61 -2.95 -16.09
CA ASN A 175 -4.98 -2.59 -17.34
C ASN A 175 -3.55 -2.03 -17.17
N GLN A 176 -3.12 -1.77 -15.93
CA GLN A 176 -1.81 -1.19 -15.59
C GLN A 176 -1.57 0.15 -16.29
N ILE A 177 -2.57 1.05 -16.22
CA ILE A 177 -2.54 2.38 -16.82
C ILE A 177 -2.77 3.43 -15.74
N ILE A 178 -1.97 4.49 -15.75
CA ILE A 178 -2.23 5.73 -15.03
C ILE A 178 -2.64 6.81 -16.03
N THR A 179 -3.67 7.57 -15.68
CA THR A 179 -4.20 8.68 -16.48
C THR A 179 -4.10 9.98 -15.68
N ASN A 180 -3.47 10.99 -16.22
CA ASN A 180 -3.58 12.36 -15.72
C ASN A 180 -4.89 12.96 -16.26
N ASN A 181 -5.88 13.11 -15.40
CA ASN A 181 -7.21 13.58 -15.83
C ASN A 181 -7.26 15.07 -16.18
N TYR A 182 -6.20 15.84 -15.88
CA TYR A 182 -6.11 17.26 -16.25
C TYR A 182 -5.96 17.46 -17.77
N ASN A 183 -5.12 16.62 -18.39
CA ASN A 183 -4.81 16.73 -19.81
C ASN A 183 -5.10 15.46 -20.63
N GLY A 184 -5.55 14.38 -19.97
CA GLY A 184 -5.85 13.09 -20.60
C GLY A 184 -4.63 12.25 -20.96
N SER A 185 -3.40 12.66 -20.60
CA SER A 185 -2.21 11.86 -20.87
C SER A 185 -2.23 10.55 -20.07
N GLN A 186 -1.72 9.48 -20.69
CA GLN A 186 -1.71 8.14 -20.12
C GLN A 186 -0.33 7.53 -20.21
N GLU A 187 0.01 6.71 -19.22
CA GLU A 187 1.22 5.89 -19.23
C GLU A 187 0.95 4.51 -18.65
N SER A 188 1.61 3.49 -19.16
CA SER A 188 1.55 2.15 -18.60
C SER A 188 2.60 1.98 -17.50
N PHE A 189 2.29 1.17 -16.50
CA PHE A 189 3.24 0.83 -15.42
C PHE A 189 3.35 -0.67 -15.22
N GLU A 190 4.50 -1.10 -14.69
CA GLU A 190 4.75 -2.49 -14.41
C GLU A 190 4.53 -2.83 -12.94
N ILE A 191 3.95 -4.00 -12.70
CA ILE A 191 3.78 -4.60 -11.39
C ILE A 191 4.05 -6.09 -11.46
N ASN A 192 4.64 -6.65 -10.40
CA ASN A 192 4.78 -8.10 -10.27
C ASN A 192 3.41 -8.79 -10.35
N PRO A 193 3.22 -9.80 -11.24
CA PRO A 193 1.92 -10.46 -11.43
C PRO A 193 1.31 -11.05 -10.15
N TYR A 194 2.13 -11.61 -9.28
CA TYR A 194 1.70 -12.12 -7.98
C TYR A 194 1.11 -10.99 -7.10
N LYS A 195 1.83 -9.86 -6.97
CA LYS A 195 1.36 -8.72 -6.18
C LYS A 195 0.14 -8.04 -6.80
N LYS A 196 0.04 -8.03 -8.14
CA LYS A 196 -1.15 -7.59 -8.86
C LYS A 196 -2.37 -8.43 -8.47
N ASP A 197 -2.23 -9.78 -8.51
CA ASP A 197 -3.30 -10.70 -8.15
C ASP A 197 -3.73 -10.50 -6.68
N CYS A 198 -2.76 -10.35 -5.78
CA CYS A 198 -3.04 -10.04 -4.37
C CYS A 198 -3.86 -8.75 -4.20
N LEU A 199 -3.44 -7.65 -4.81
CA LEU A 199 -4.14 -6.35 -4.70
C LEU A 199 -5.54 -6.40 -5.32
N LEU A 200 -5.71 -7.03 -6.51
CA LEU A 200 -7.00 -7.15 -7.19
C LEU A 200 -8.02 -7.94 -6.38
N ASN A 201 -7.57 -8.94 -5.62
CA ASN A 201 -8.43 -9.84 -4.86
C ASN A 201 -8.51 -9.50 -3.36
N GLY A 202 -7.67 -8.59 -2.87
CA GLY A 202 -7.56 -8.27 -1.45
C GLY A 202 -6.89 -9.41 -0.65
N TYR A 203 -5.95 -10.12 -1.27
CA TYR A 203 -5.25 -11.24 -0.66
C TYR A 203 -3.98 -10.78 0.06
N ASP A 204 -3.73 -11.34 1.23
CA ASP A 204 -2.39 -11.44 1.77
C ASP A 204 -1.63 -12.63 1.16
N ASP A 205 -0.38 -12.86 1.59
CA ASP A 205 0.44 -13.95 1.07
C ASP A 205 -0.14 -15.33 1.41
N ILE A 206 -0.84 -15.47 2.54
CA ILE A 206 -1.49 -16.71 2.98
C ILE A 206 -2.76 -16.95 2.17
N ASP A 207 -3.59 -15.92 1.98
CA ASP A 207 -4.82 -15.99 1.17
C ASP A 207 -4.50 -16.39 -0.27
N TYR A 208 -3.42 -15.84 -0.82
CA TYR A 208 -2.97 -16.23 -2.16
C TYR A 208 -2.60 -17.71 -2.22
N LEU A 209 -1.85 -18.24 -1.26
CA LEU A 209 -1.49 -19.67 -1.21
C LEU A 209 -2.76 -20.54 -1.06
N LEU A 210 -3.69 -20.15 -0.19
CA LEU A 210 -4.96 -20.84 -0.01
C LEU A 210 -5.79 -20.85 -1.30
N SER A 211 -5.78 -19.76 -2.07
CA SER A 211 -6.46 -19.70 -3.37
C SER A 211 -5.88 -20.65 -4.43
N ARG A 212 -4.66 -21.16 -4.22
CA ARG A 212 -3.95 -22.09 -5.09
C ARG A 212 -3.90 -23.53 -4.55
N LYS A 213 -4.57 -23.80 -3.43
CA LYS A 213 -4.50 -25.09 -2.71
C LYS A 213 -4.75 -26.30 -3.65
N ASP A 214 -5.80 -26.25 -4.46
CA ASP A 214 -6.13 -27.38 -5.37
C ASP A 214 -5.01 -27.67 -6.37
N ARG A 215 -4.32 -26.63 -6.85
CA ARG A 215 -3.19 -26.76 -7.77
C ARG A 215 -1.95 -27.34 -7.05
N ILE A 216 -1.73 -26.94 -5.81
CA ILE A 216 -0.63 -27.45 -4.97
C ILE A 216 -0.87 -28.95 -4.72
N GLU A 217 -2.05 -29.33 -4.28
CA GLU A 217 -2.41 -30.73 -4.04
C GLU A 217 -2.34 -31.61 -5.31
N ALA A 218 -2.73 -31.06 -6.45
CA ALA A 218 -2.61 -31.76 -7.72
C ALA A 218 -1.14 -32.00 -8.10
N TRP A 219 -0.27 -31.03 -7.87
CA TRP A 219 1.15 -31.12 -8.13
C TRP A 219 1.83 -32.13 -7.18
N GLU A 220 1.52 -32.11 -5.87
CA GLU A 220 2.01 -33.09 -4.89
C GLU A 220 1.64 -34.53 -5.27
N LYS A 221 0.39 -34.74 -5.70
CA LYS A 221 -0.05 -36.08 -6.18
C LYS A 221 0.69 -36.54 -7.44
N PHE A 222 1.12 -35.59 -8.28
CA PHE A 222 1.92 -35.91 -9.47
C PHE A 222 3.37 -36.29 -9.12
N GLN A 223 3.96 -35.60 -8.15
CA GLN A 223 5.35 -35.87 -7.69
C GLN A 223 5.49 -37.20 -6.94
N ASN A 224 4.43 -37.66 -6.28
CA ASN A 224 4.41 -38.91 -5.52
C ASN A 224 4.03 -40.14 -6.39
N ARG A 225 4.05 -40.03 -7.72
CA ARG A 225 3.95 -41.12 -8.66
C ARG A 225 5.32 -41.51 -9.23
#